data_a59bb0e10e9bc2564ce0ec60d0813695
#
_entry.id   a59bb0e10e9bc2564ce0ec60d0813695
#
_cell.length_a   1.000
_cell.length_b   1.000
_cell.length_c   1.000
_cell.angle_alpha   90.00
_cell.angle_beta   90.00
_cell.angle_gamma   90.00
#
_symmetry.space_group_name_H-M   'P 1'
#
loop_
_entity.id
_entity.type
_entity.pdbx_description
1 polymer ?
#
loop_
_entity_poly.entity_id
_entity_poly.type
_entity_poly.pdbx_seq_one_letter_code
_entity_poly.pdbx_strand_id
1 'polypeptide(L)'
;MGLFDLFGRKEKRLKEAIDLSVLSTDIHSHLIPGVDDGSPDMETSIALMRELESLGYRKIITTPHIKTDVYDNEIESLDKLGDELRHRAKMEGINLEIEVGAEHLIDDGFHRRLEQKRLKTFSGKHLLIELPFIMPPMGLNDYLFELQLAGYKLILAHPERYLYWLGDFDKFEKLKDRGILFQLNIMS
;
A
#
# COMPACT_ATOMS: atom_id res chain seq x y z
N MET A 1 30.88 -32.09 19.41
CA MET A 1 29.52 -31.57 19.56
C MET A 1 29.62 -30.07 19.46
N GLY A 2 29.32 -29.54 18.30
CA GLY A 2 29.59 -28.15 17.94
C GLY A 2 28.47 -27.23 18.34
N LEU A 3 28.84 -26.06 18.81
CA LEU A 3 27.98 -24.95 19.29
C LEU A 3 27.10 -24.33 18.19
N PHE A 4 27.07 -24.87 16.98
CA PHE A 4 26.33 -24.33 15.80
C PHE A 4 24.92 -24.89 15.61
N ASP A 5 24.49 -25.87 16.42
CA ASP A 5 23.16 -26.49 16.26
C ASP A 5 22.02 -25.77 17.01
N LEU A 6 22.31 -24.64 17.68
CA LEU A 6 21.30 -23.92 18.48
C LEU A 6 20.52 -22.84 17.73
N PHE A 7 20.87 -22.52 16.49
CA PHE A 7 20.23 -21.46 15.71
C PHE A 7 19.49 -21.94 14.45
N GLY A 8 19.32 -23.24 14.30
CA GLY A 8 18.49 -23.80 13.25
C GLY A 8 17.00 -23.62 13.56
N ARG A 9 16.44 -22.42 13.44
CA ARG A 9 15.00 -22.26 13.24
C ARG A 9 14.67 -22.98 11.93
N LYS A 10 14.16 -24.22 12.02
CA LYS A 10 13.49 -24.85 10.89
C LYS A 10 12.34 -23.93 10.50
N GLU A 11 12.49 -23.20 9.39
CA GLU A 11 11.36 -22.58 8.73
C GLU A 11 10.32 -23.69 8.50
N LYS A 12 9.22 -23.63 9.22
CA LYS A 12 8.06 -24.45 8.93
C LYS A 12 7.52 -23.92 7.61
N ARG A 13 7.99 -24.45 6.49
CA ARG A 13 7.31 -24.22 5.20
C ARG A 13 5.87 -24.70 5.39
N LEU A 14 4.93 -23.81 5.18
CA LEU A 14 3.52 -24.16 5.08
C LEU A 14 3.41 -25.25 4.00
N LYS A 15 2.75 -26.35 4.33
CA LYS A 15 2.60 -27.48 3.39
C LYS A 15 1.55 -27.20 2.34
N GLU A 16 0.69 -26.21 2.57
CA GLU A 16 -0.41 -25.81 1.70
C GLU A 16 -0.41 -24.29 1.57
N ALA A 17 -0.81 -23.78 0.42
CA ALA A 17 -1.01 -22.35 0.22
C ALA A 17 -2.12 -21.86 1.17
N ILE A 18 -1.91 -20.66 1.73
CA ILE A 18 -2.94 -20.02 2.56
C ILE A 18 -4.11 -19.62 1.64
N ASP A 19 -5.33 -20.00 2.00
CA ASP A 19 -6.52 -19.50 1.35
C ASP A 19 -6.78 -18.05 1.78
N LEU A 20 -6.55 -17.11 0.88
CA LEU A 20 -6.76 -15.67 1.08
C LEU A 20 -8.12 -15.20 0.55
N SER A 21 -8.97 -16.09 0.07
CA SER A 21 -10.30 -15.77 -0.48
C SER A 21 -11.21 -15.05 0.52
N VAL A 22 -10.99 -15.27 1.83
CA VAL A 22 -11.70 -14.60 2.91
C VAL A 22 -11.47 -13.07 2.90
N LEU A 23 -10.32 -12.60 2.43
CA LEU A 23 -9.99 -11.17 2.34
C LEU A 23 -10.69 -10.52 1.15
N SER A 24 -10.89 -11.25 0.08
CA SER A 24 -11.51 -10.86 -1.19
C SER A 24 -10.95 -9.61 -1.88
N THR A 25 -10.39 -8.68 -1.15
CA THR A 25 -9.83 -7.42 -1.67
C THR A 25 -8.40 -7.23 -1.17
N ASP A 26 -7.47 -7.03 -2.10
CA ASP A 26 -6.15 -6.48 -1.81
C ASP A 26 -6.23 -4.95 -1.86
N ILE A 27 -5.75 -4.27 -0.82
CA ILE A 27 -5.84 -2.81 -0.70
C ILE A 27 -4.51 -2.09 -0.81
N HIS A 28 -3.42 -2.83 -0.99
CA HIS A 28 -2.09 -2.25 -1.10
C HIS A 28 -1.20 -3.13 -1.98
N SER A 29 -1.04 -2.73 -3.22
CA SER A 29 -0.17 -3.37 -4.20
C SER A 29 0.34 -2.36 -5.24
N HIS A 30 1.46 -2.67 -5.89
CA HIS A 30 2.13 -1.81 -6.86
C HIS A 30 2.10 -2.48 -8.23
N LEU A 31 0.91 -2.53 -8.84
CA LEU A 31 0.65 -3.23 -10.10
C LEU A 31 0.57 -2.30 -11.32
N ILE A 32 0.66 -0.98 -11.15
CA ILE A 32 0.80 -0.07 -12.30
C ILE A 32 2.21 -0.23 -12.87
N PRO A 33 2.37 -0.61 -14.14
CA PRO A 33 3.68 -0.99 -14.67
C PRO A 33 4.63 0.19 -14.81
N GLY A 34 5.87 0.05 -14.32
CA GLY A 34 6.99 0.95 -14.58
C GLY A 34 6.91 2.32 -13.92
N VAL A 35 6.09 2.51 -12.88
CA VAL A 35 5.92 3.82 -12.23
C VAL A 35 6.64 3.94 -10.89
N ASP A 36 6.99 2.82 -10.25
CA ASP A 36 7.68 2.75 -8.97
C ASP A 36 8.51 1.47 -8.84
N ASP A 37 8.82 1.05 -7.62
CA ASP A 37 9.57 -0.18 -7.31
C ASP A 37 8.72 -1.46 -7.35
N GLY A 38 7.47 -1.38 -7.78
CA GLY A 38 6.57 -2.51 -7.96
C GLY A 38 6.78 -3.24 -9.28
N SER A 39 5.70 -3.43 -10.04
CA SER A 39 5.76 -4.13 -11.32
C SER A 39 6.56 -3.36 -12.38
N PRO A 40 7.62 -3.93 -12.97
CA PRO A 40 8.44 -3.21 -13.93
C PRO A 40 7.76 -3.04 -15.30
N ASP A 41 6.83 -3.93 -15.65
CA ASP A 41 6.19 -3.96 -16.96
C ASP A 41 4.79 -4.57 -16.91
N MET A 42 4.05 -4.44 -18.02
CA MET A 42 2.67 -4.93 -18.13
C MET A 42 2.57 -6.46 -18.01
N GLU A 43 3.53 -7.18 -18.54
CA GLU A 43 3.55 -8.65 -18.50
C GLU A 43 3.66 -9.15 -17.06
N THR A 44 4.53 -8.52 -16.29
CA THR A 44 4.70 -8.81 -14.85
C THR A 44 3.42 -8.46 -14.07
N SER A 45 2.81 -7.31 -14.37
CA SER A 45 1.53 -6.90 -13.74
C SER A 45 0.45 -7.95 -13.98
N ILE A 46 0.30 -8.41 -15.21
CA ILE A 46 -0.68 -9.44 -15.58
C ILE A 46 -0.38 -10.77 -14.89
N ALA A 47 0.89 -11.17 -14.81
CA ALA A 47 1.27 -12.41 -14.12
C ALA A 47 0.90 -12.35 -12.63
N LEU A 48 1.24 -11.25 -11.95
CA LEU A 48 0.90 -11.03 -10.53
C LEU A 48 -0.62 -11.01 -10.30
N MET A 49 -1.38 -10.39 -11.20
CA MET A 49 -2.85 -10.38 -11.11
C MET A 49 -3.45 -11.77 -11.24
N ARG A 50 -2.91 -12.63 -12.11
CA ARG A 50 -3.35 -14.04 -12.21
C ARG A 50 -3.09 -14.80 -10.91
N GLU A 51 -1.93 -14.57 -10.27
CA GLU A 51 -1.62 -15.20 -8.99
C GLU A 51 -2.60 -14.71 -7.91
N LEU A 52 -2.88 -13.41 -7.82
CA LEU A 52 -3.86 -12.88 -6.87
C LEU A 52 -5.26 -13.44 -7.11
N GLU A 53 -5.71 -13.54 -8.37
CA GLU A 53 -6.99 -14.19 -8.72
C GLU A 53 -7.00 -15.65 -8.26
N SER A 54 -5.91 -16.39 -8.47
CA SER A 54 -5.77 -17.79 -8.06
C SER A 54 -5.81 -18.00 -6.55
N LEU A 55 -5.36 -17.00 -5.77
CA LEU A 55 -5.44 -16.96 -4.30
C LEU A 55 -6.84 -16.59 -3.79
N GLY A 56 -7.78 -16.30 -4.69
CA GLY A 56 -9.18 -16.05 -4.36
C GLY A 56 -9.55 -14.57 -4.21
N TYR A 57 -8.62 -13.64 -4.48
CA TYR A 57 -8.97 -12.22 -4.54
C TYR A 57 -9.97 -11.95 -5.67
N ARG A 58 -10.81 -10.94 -5.47
CA ARG A 58 -11.83 -10.49 -6.44
C ARG A 58 -11.66 -9.03 -6.81
N LYS A 59 -11.04 -8.26 -5.93
CA LYS A 59 -10.74 -6.85 -6.14
C LYS A 59 -9.30 -6.55 -5.75
N ILE A 60 -8.67 -5.67 -6.52
CA ILE A 60 -7.35 -5.11 -6.24
C ILE A 60 -7.47 -3.60 -6.25
N ILE A 61 -6.95 -2.98 -5.20
CA ILE A 61 -6.71 -1.54 -5.15
C ILE A 61 -5.20 -1.36 -5.26
N THR A 62 -4.73 -1.06 -6.47
CA THR A 62 -3.30 -0.79 -6.68
C THR A 62 -2.98 0.63 -6.27
N THR A 63 -1.93 0.79 -5.47
CA THR A 63 -1.56 2.03 -4.79
C THR A 63 -0.10 2.38 -5.03
N PRO A 64 0.28 2.69 -6.29
CA PRO A 64 1.66 3.08 -6.58
C PRO A 64 2.09 4.30 -5.76
N HIS A 65 3.39 4.38 -5.52
CA HIS A 65 3.96 5.48 -4.76
C HIS A 65 3.74 6.86 -5.40
N ILE A 66 3.42 7.85 -4.57
CA ILE A 66 3.62 9.28 -4.86
C ILE A 66 4.60 9.81 -3.81
N LYS A 67 5.85 10.06 -4.24
CA LYS A 67 6.99 10.36 -3.39
C LYS A 67 7.88 11.38 -4.09
N THR A 68 7.98 12.57 -3.52
CA THR A 68 8.73 13.68 -4.12
C THR A 68 10.16 13.28 -4.42
N ASP A 69 10.66 13.69 -5.57
CA ASP A 69 12.02 13.46 -6.07
C ASP A 69 12.41 11.98 -6.34
N VAL A 70 11.53 11.03 -6.03
CA VAL A 70 11.79 9.59 -6.25
C VAL A 70 10.76 8.98 -7.22
N TYR A 71 9.48 9.09 -6.87
CA TYR A 71 8.35 8.61 -7.65
C TYR A 71 7.30 9.73 -7.72
N ASP A 72 7.62 10.81 -8.44
CA ASP A 72 6.75 12.00 -8.57
C ASP A 72 5.65 11.73 -9.61
N ASN A 73 4.85 10.70 -9.32
CA ASN A 73 3.79 10.25 -10.19
C ASN A 73 2.61 11.24 -10.23
N GLU A 74 2.22 11.63 -11.43
CA GLU A 74 1.04 12.45 -11.66
C GLU A 74 -0.23 11.59 -11.64
N ILE A 75 -1.29 12.09 -10.98
CA ILE A 75 -2.55 11.36 -10.81
C ILE A 75 -3.15 10.96 -12.15
N GLU A 76 -3.14 11.88 -13.11
CA GLU A 76 -3.69 11.68 -14.45
C GLU A 76 -2.95 10.60 -15.24
N SER A 77 -1.63 10.49 -15.03
CA SER A 77 -0.80 9.43 -15.61
C SER A 77 -1.13 8.08 -14.98
N LEU A 78 -1.28 8.02 -13.66
CA LEU A 78 -1.68 6.80 -12.95
C LEU A 78 -3.06 6.31 -13.39
N ASP A 79 -4.01 7.23 -13.58
CA ASP A 79 -5.35 6.88 -14.07
C ASP A 79 -5.30 6.29 -15.47
N LYS A 80 -4.55 6.91 -16.39
CA LYS A 80 -4.37 6.41 -17.74
C LYS A 80 -3.75 5.03 -17.78
N LEU A 81 -2.65 4.82 -17.04
CA LEU A 81 -1.99 3.51 -16.95
C LEU A 81 -2.88 2.46 -16.29
N GLY A 82 -3.70 2.88 -15.32
CA GLY A 82 -4.72 2.03 -14.72
C GLY A 82 -5.79 1.59 -15.72
N ASP A 83 -6.21 2.47 -16.65
CA ASP A 83 -7.13 2.11 -17.73
C ASP A 83 -6.48 1.10 -18.70
N GLU A 84 -5.22 1.30 -19.04
CA GLU A 84 -4.46 0.37 -19.87
C GLU A 84 -4.33 -1.02 -19.19
N LEU A 85 -4.02 -1.03 -17.88
CA LEU A 85 -3.95 -2.27 -17.09
C LEU A 85 -5.29 -3.00 -17.04
N ARG A 86 -6.40 -2.27 -16.78
CA ARG A 86 -7.76 -2.83 -16.80
C ARG A 86 -8.11 -3.43 -18.16
N HIS A 87 -7.78 -2.71 -19.24
CA HIS A 87 -8.03 -3.20 -20.60
C HIS A 87 -7.24 -4.47 -20.88
N ARG A 88 -5.96 -4.50 -20.55
CA ARG A 88 -5.09 -5.67 -20.77
C ARG A 88 -5.56 -6.86 -19.93
N ALA A 89 -5.88 -6.67 -18.65
CA ALA A 89 -6.40 -7.70 -17.76
C ALA A 89 -7.68 -8.37 -18.35
N LYS A 90 -8.59 -7.55 -18.86
CA LYS A 90 -9.82 -8.03 -19.51
C LYS A 90 -9.52 -8.86 -20.77
N MET A 91 -8.58 -8.43 -21.61
CA MET A 91 -8.17 -9.17 -22.81
C MET A 91 -7.53 -10.52 -22.46
N GLU A 92 -6.87 -10.61 -21.32
CA GLU A 92 -6.22 -11.82 -20.80
C GLU A 92 -7.18 -12.72 -19.99
N GLY A 93 -8.47 -12.35 -19.88
CA GLY A 93 -9.50 -13.14 -19.20
C GLY A 93 -9.41 -13.09 -17.67
N ILE A 94 -8.74 -12.09 -17.10
CA ILE A 94 -8.66 -11.88 -15.65
C ILE A 94 -9.94 -11.19 -15.17
N ASN A 95 -10.60 -11.77 -14.14
CA ASN A 95 -11.88 -11.31 -13.61
C ASN A 95 -11.73 -10.57 -12.28
N LEU A 96 -10.70 -9.73 -12.16
CA LEU A 96 -10.48 -8.87 -11.00
C LEU A 96 -11.05 -7.48 -11.24
N GLU A 97 -11.76 -6.95 -10.26
CA GLU A 97 -12.05 -5.51 -10.20
C GLU A 97 -10.76 -4.76 -9.86
N ILE A 98 -10.40 -3.75 -10.65
CA ILE A 98 -9.17 -2.99 -10.46
C ILE A 98 -9.52 -1.53 -10.19
N GLU A 99 -9.15 -1.05 -9.01
CA GLU A 99 -9.21 0.35 -8.62
C GLU A 99 -7.79 0.91 -8.48
N VAL A 100 -7.59 2.18 -8.83
CA VAL A 100 -6.29 2.84 -8.73
C VAL A 100 -6.35 3.91 -7.65
N GLY A 101 -5.64 3.67 -6.56
CA GLY A 101 -5.31 4.65 -5.54
C GLY A 101 -3.88 5.16 -5.67
N ALA A 102 -3.31 5.63 -4.57
CA ALA A 102 -1.88 5.87 -4.44
C ALA A 102 -1.45 5.73 -2.98
N GLU A 103 -0.20 5.34 -2.76
CA GLU A 103 0.48 5.40 -1.48
C GLU A 103 1.27 6.70 -1.41
N HIS A 104 0.80 7.61 -0.56
CA HIS A 104 1.38 8.93 -0.41
C HIS A 104 2.40 8.97 0.71
N LEU A 105 3.68 9.19 0.40
CA LEU A 105 4.67 9.48 1.43
C LEU A 105 4.42 10.87 2.01
N ILE A 106 4.37 10.98 3.34
CA ILE A 106 4.39 12.28 4.04
C ILE A 106 5.82 12.79 4.06
N ASP A 107 6.22 13.38 2.94
CA ASP A 107 7.53 13.99 2.67
C ASP A 107 7.44 15.53 2.58
N ASP A 108 8.54 16.18 2.24
CA ASP A 108 8.62 17.65 2.14
C ASP A 108 7.66 18.23 1.06
N GLY A 109 7.29 17.45 0.05
CA GLY A 109 6.34 17.87 -0.98
C GLY A 109 4.88 17.60 -0.64
N PHE A 110 4.61 16.83 0.42
CA PHE A 110 3.26 16.38 0.76
C PHE A 110 2.31 17.55 1.07
N HIS A 111 2.77 18.54 1.83
CA HIS A 111 1.95 19.70 2.18
C HIS A 111 1.44 20.44 0.92
N ARG A 112 2.31 20.65 -0.06
CA ARG A 112 1.94 21.27 -1.34
C ARG A 112 0.88 20.44 -2.07
N ARG A 113 1.00 19.11 -2.09
CA ARG A 113 0.00 18.22 -2.70
C ARG A 113 -1.36 18.31 -1.98
N LEU A 114 -1.34 18.42 -0.66
CA LEU A 114 -2.56 18.60 0.15
C LEU A 114 -3.25 19.93 -0.17
N GLU A 115 -2.52 21.07 -0.16
CA GLU A 115 -3.05 22.39 -0.50
C GLU A 115 -3.65 22.44 -1.92
N GLN A 116 -2.99 21.79 -2.87
CA GLN A 116 -3.43 21.70 -4.26
C GLN A 116 -4.56 20.68 -4.48
N LYS A 117 -4.99 19.96 -3.43
CA LYS A 117 -5.96 18.86 -3.49
C LYS A 117 -5.56 17.76 -4.48
N ARG A 118 -4.25 17.52 -4.59
CA ARG A 118 -3.65 16.51 -5.46
C ARG A 118 -3.28 15.25 -4.67
N LEU A 119 -4.24 14.73 -3.94
CA LEU A 119 -4.13 13.47 -3.21
C LEU A 119 -5.09 12.45 -3.83
N LYS A 120 -4.53 11.37 -4.38
CA LYS A 120 -5.30 10.31 -5.00
C LYS A 120 -5.85 9.36 -3.94
N THR A 121 -7.17 9.28 -3.87
CA THR A 121 -7.91 8.40 -2.96
C THR A 121 -8.48 7.21 -3.70
N PHE A 122 -8.98 6.23 -2.94
CA PHE A 122 -9.74 5.10 -3.46
C PHE A 122 -10.97 4.83 -2.58
N SER A 123 -11.90 4.05 -3.10
CA SER A 123 -13.15 3.66 -2.42
C SER A 123 -13.79 4.84 -1.68
N GLY A 124 -13.98 5.93 -2.42
CA GLY A 124 -14.48 7.20 -1.93
C GLY A 124 -13.37 8.12 -1.44
N LYS A 125 -13.19 8.29 -0.14
CA LYS A 125 -12.22 9.23 0.44
C LYS A 125 -11.12 8.54 1.27
N HIS A 126 -10.87 7.26 1.04
CA HIS A 126 -9.75 6.59 1.70
C HIS A 126 -8.43 7.04 1.10
N LEU A 127 -7.51 7.44 1.96
CA LEU A 127 -6.17 7.91 1.61
C LEU A 127 -5.15 7.02 2.31
N LEU A 128 -4.34 6.33 1.51
CA LEU A 128 -3.23 5.54 2.01
C LEU A 128 -2.01 6.46 2.17
N ILE A 129 -1.49 6.53 3.38
CA ILE A 129 -0.33 7.35 3.73
C ILE A 129 0.81 6.48 4.23
N GLU A 130 2.01 6.78 3.77
CA GLU A 130 3.27 6.20 4.24
C GLU A 130 4.05 7.24 5.04
N LEU A 131 4.79 6.78 6.07
CA LEU A 131 5.72 7.63 6.80
C LEU A 131 7.16 7.26 6.44
N PRO A 132 8.12 8.21 6.53
CA PRO A 132 9.53 7.90 6.36
C PRO A 132 9.99 6.82 7.34
N PHE A 133 10.82 5.85 6.86
CA PHE A 133 11.22 4.68 7.67
C PHE A 133 12.22 5.00 8.79
N ILE A 134 12.95 6.12 8.70
CA ILE A 134 14.01 6.45 9.66
C ILE A 134 13.44 7.16 10.88
N MET A 135 12.50 8.10 10.67
CA MET A 135 11.88 8.89 11.73
C MET A 135 10.53 9.44 11.23
N PRO A 136 9.56 9.65 12.14
CA PRO A 136 8.29 10.26 11.74
C PRO A 136 8.53 11.70 11.26
N PRO A 137 7.75 12.20 10.30
CA PRO A 137 7.86 13.56 9.83
C PRO A 137 7.53 14.55 10.96
N MET A 138 8.24 15.70 10.97
CA MET A 138 7.90 16.78 11.90
C MET A 138 6.47 17.26 11.61
N GLY A 139 5.71 17.53 12.68
CA GLY A 139 4.31 17.98 12.52
C GLY A 139 3.35 16.89 12.07
N LEU A 140 3.69 15.59 12.17
CA LEU A 140 2.81 14.48 11.77
C LEU A 140 1.37 14.65 12.29
N ASN A 141 1.21 15.07 13.55
CA ASN A 141 -0.13 15.24 14.12
C ASN A 141 -0.94 16.34 13.42
N ASP A 142 -0.28 17.39 12.96
CA ASP A 142 -0.91 18.50 12.24
C ASP A 142 -1.34 18.02 10.85
N TYR A 143 -0.48 17.30 10.11
CA TYR A 143 -0.85 16.67 8.85
C TYR A 143 -2.06 15.74 8.99
N LEU A 144 -2.04 14.86 9.98
CA LEU A 144 -3.17 13.94 10.21
C LEU A 144 -4.46 14.70 10.53
N PHE A 145 -4.37 15.80 11.30
CA PHE A 145 -5.52 16.64 11.62
C PHE A 145 -6.06 17.36 10.38
N GLU A 146 -5.20 17.99 9.60
CA GLU A 146 -5.57 18.69 8.36
C GLU A 146 -6.24 17.75 7.35
N LEU A 147 -5.69 16.56 7.17
CA LEU A 147 -6.26 15.53 6.29
C LEU A 147 -7.66 15.10 6.76
N GLN A 148 -7.84 14.87 8.06
CA GLN A 148 -9.15 14.51 8.62
C GLN A 148 -10.15 15.66 8.49
N LEU A 149 -9.71 16.92 8.69
CA LEU A 149 -10.53 18.12 8.51
C LEU A 149 -10.95 18.28 7.03
N ALA A 150 -10.09 17.94 6.09
CA ALA A 150 -10.40 17.90 4.65
C ALA A 150 -11.35 16.73 4.28
N GLY A 151 -11.69 15.87 5.25
CA GLY A 151 -12.64 14.78 5.10
C GLY A 151 -12.06 13.48 4.55
N TYR A 152 -10.73 13.32 4.56
CA TYR A 152 -10.10 12.06 4.18
C TYR A 152 -10.24 11.01 5.31
N LYS A 153 -10.43 9.76 4.91
CA LYS A 153 -10.37 8.58 5.78
C LYS A 153 -8.98 7.99 5.67
N LEU A 154 -8.18 8.12 6.72
CA LEU A 154 -6.77 7.78 6.66
C LEU A 154 -6.54 6.29 6.89
N ILE A 155 -5.66 5.72 6.08
CA ILE A 155 -5.11 4.38 6.24
C ILE A 155 -3.60 4.54 6.31
N LEU A 156 -2.98 4.11 7.42
CA LEU A 156 -1.54 4.10 7.58
C LEU A 156 -1.00 2.79 6.99
N ALA A 157 -0.12 2.91 6.00
CA ALA A 157 0.51 1.79 5.34
C ALA A 157 1.50 1.09 6.28
N HIS A 158 1.53 -0.22 6.26
CA HIS A 158 2.49 -1.14 6.90
C HIS A 158 3.14 -0.60 8.19
N PRO A 159 2.33 -0.26 9.23
CA PRO A 159 2.85 0.30 10.48
C PRO A 159 3.87 -0.60 11.18
N GLU A 160 3.89 -1.90 10.89
CA GLU A 160 4.88 -2.86 11.37
C GLU A 160 6.31 -2.58 10.88
N ARG A 161 6.49 -1.76 9.84
CA ARG A 161 7.80 -1.37 9.29
C ARG A 161 8.43 -0.17 9.98
N TYR A 162 7.69 0.58 10.81
CA TYR A 162 8.21 1.77 11.48
C TYR A 162 8.95 1.39 12.75
N LEU A 163 10.25 1.07 12.64
CA LEU A 163 11.08 0.60 13.76
C LEU A 163 11.13 1.58 14.93
N TYR A 164 10.97 2.88 14.67
CA TYR A 164 10.94 3.91 15.71
C TYR A 164 9.67 3.88 16.58
N TRP A 165 8.66 3.11 16.19
CA TRP A 165 7.44 2.84 16.98
C TRP A 165 7.37 1.39 17.48
N LEU A 166 8.41 0.62 17.24
CA LEU A 166 8.43 -0.78 17.67
C LEU A 166 8.33 -0.88 19.20
N GLY A 167 7.27 -1.53 19.67
CA GLY A 167 6.97 -1.66 21.10
C GLY A 167 6.19 -0.48 21.71
N ASP A 168 5.93 0.60 20.99
CA ASP A 168 5.10 1.72 21.44
C ASP A 168 3.63 1.50 21.04
N PHE A 169 2.96 0.57 21.72
CA PHE A 169 1.55 0.28 21.45
C PHE A 169 0.62 1.45 21.76
N ASP A 170 0.96 2.30 22.73
CA ASP A 170 0.19 3.51 23.07
C ASP A 170 0.08 4.45 21.88
N LYS A 171 1.12 4.49 21.04
CA LYS A 171 1.10 5.30 19.82
C LYS A 171 0.06 4.82 18.82
N PHE A 172 -0.01 3.50 18.62
CA PHE A 172 -1.00 2.91 17.73
C PHE A 172 -2.42 3.03 18.28
N GLU A 173 -2.62 2.88 19.59
CA GLU A 173 -3.92 3.12 20.21
C GLU A 173 -4.40 4.56 19.96
N LYS A 174 -3.54 5.57 20.20
CA LYS A 174 -3.88 6.97 19.94
C LYS A 174 -4.24 7.24 18.48
N LEU A 175 -3.55 6.63 17.53
CA LEU A 175 -3.88 6.76 16.10
C LEU A 175 -5.22 6.10 15.78
N LYS A 176 -5.48 4.90 16.32
CA LYS A 176 -6.75 4.18 16.18
C LYS A 176 -7.91 4.97 16.77
N ASP A 177 -7.74 5.55 17.97
CA ASP A 177 -8.77 6.36 18.64
C ASP A 177 -9.13 7.61 17.83
N ARG A 178 -8.22 8.10 16.99
CA ARG A 178 -8.46 9.15 16.02
C ARG A 178 -9.15 8.64 14.73
N GLY A 179 -9.48 7.36 14.66
CA GLY A 179 -10.14 6.75 13.50
C GLY A 179 -9.21 6.46 12.32
N ILE A 180 -7.89 6.39 12.54
CA ILE A 180 -6.93 6.00 11.52
C ILE A 180 -6.91 4.47 11.44
N LEU A 181 -7.10 3.95 10.23
CA LEU A 181 -7.00 2.53 9.94
C LEU A 181 -5.53 2.14 9.69
N PHE A 182 -5.22 0.86 9.90
CA PHE A 182 -3.89 0.30 9.64
C PHE A 182 -3.97 -0.75 8.54
N GLN A 183 -3.14 -0.62 7.54
CA GLN A 183 -2.93 -1.66 6.55
C GLN A 183 -1.66 -2.43 6.92
N LEU A 184 -1.78 -3.73 7.12
CA LEU A 184 -0.67 -4.63 7.45
C LEU A 184 -0.31 -5.46 6.23
N ASN A 185 0.97 -5.69 6.00
CA ASN A 185 1.42 -6.63 4.98
C ASN A 185 1.37 -8.05 5.56
N ILE A 186 0.63 -8.94 4.90
CA ILE A 186 0.43 -10.32 5.36
C ILE A 186 1.74 -11.11 5.39
N MET A 187 2.69 -10.73 4.53
CA MET A 187 3.97 -11.42 4.35
C MET A 187 5.14 -10.72 5.03
N SER A 188 4.90 -9.69 5.86
CA SER A 188 5.95 -8.98 6.61
C SER A 188 6.48 -9.77 7.78
#